data_e8dc6e407cc72b38ab3c92a921c43c1b
#
_entry.id   e8dc6e407cc72b38ab3c92a921c43c1b
#
_cell.length_a   1.000
_cell.length_b   1.000
_cell.length_c   1.000
_cell.angle_alpha   90.00
_cell.angle_beta   90.00
_cell.angle_gamma   90.00
#
_symmetry.space_group_name_H-M   'P 1'
#
loop_
_entity.id
_entity.type
_entity.pdbx_description
1 polymer ?
#
loop_
_entity_poly.entity_id
_entity_poly.type
_entity_poly.pdbx_seq_one_letter_code
_entity_poly.pdbx_strand_id
1 'polypeptide(L)'
;IENYNIDMIGGLLISLIMSLFMTFLVGREYSRLRLTWGTIIIGIATTPLAGLYSILGHEISFETIGNALLDRLIGSMLAVGIFIVFLPLYESIFAVWTNFRLAEVCSPSQPLMKELKEKAPGTYNHCVNVANLVESCAIAIDLNPYMARACAYFHDVGKINHPEYFTENQKDGHNPHDDLIPEVSVNMITGHVKDGVTILRKNHMPETVIRA
;
A
#
# COMPACT_ATOMS: atom_id res chain seq x y z
N ILE A 1 -34.67 -26.29 -17.48
CA ILE A 1 -33.26 -26.71 -17.38
C ILE A 1 -32.40 -25.88 -18.36
N GLU A 2 -32.83 -25.62 -19.61
CA GLU A 2 -32.10 -24.81 -20.59
C GLU A 2 -31.94 -23.35 -20.13
N ASN A 3 -32.99 -22.72 -19.62
CA ASN A 3 -32.93 -21.33 -19.14
C ASN A 3 -31.94 -21.16 -17.97
N TYR A 4 -31.86 -22.15 -17.06
CA TYR A 4 -30.91 -22.10 -15.92
C TYR A 4 -29.45 -22.11 -16.34
N ASN A 5 -29.11 -22.86 -17.40
CA ASN A 5 -27.74 -22.89 -17.96
C ASN A 5 -27.37 -21.57 -18.63
N ILE A 6 -28.30 -20.93 -19.30
CA ILE A 6 -28.09 -19.63 -19.95
C ILE A 6 -27.86 -18.54 -18.89
N ASP A 7 -28.64 -18.52 -17.81
CA ASP A 7 -28.48 -17.57 -16.70
C ASP A 7 -27.13 -17.72 -15.96
N MET A 8 -26.67 -18.94 -15.78
CA MET A 8 -25.39 -19.25 -15.16
C MET A 8 -24.21 -18.79 -16.04
N ILE A 9 -24.26 -19.04 -17.36
CA ILE A 9 -23.21 -18.61 -18.30
C ILE A 9 -23.11 -17.08 -18.36
N GLY A 10 -24.24 -16.40 -18.43
CA GLY A 10 -24.29 -14.94 -18.45
C GLY A 10 -23.75 -14.32 -17.16
N GLY A 11 -24.09 -14.88 -16.01
CA GLY A 11 -23.53 -14.47 -14.72
C GLY A 11 -22.02 -14.66 -14.63
N LEU A 12 -21.50 -15.77 -15.15
CA LEU A 12 -20.07 -16.05 -15.22
C LEU A 12 -19.33 -15.08 -16.14
N LEU A 13 -19.87 -14.78 -17.32
CA LEU A 13 -19.26 -13.81 -18.25
C LEU A 13 -19.20 -12.41 -17.66
N ILE A 14 -20.28 -11.96 -17.04
CA ILE A 14 -20.33 -10.64 -16.38
C ILE A 14 -19.32 -10.59 -15.23
N SER A 15 -19.23 -11.62 -14.40
CA SER A 15 -18.27 -11.66 -13.30
C SER A 15 -16.82 -11.72 -13.78
N LEU A 16 -16.53 -12.37 -14.90
CA LEU A 16 -15.21 -12.41 -15.52
C LEU A 16 -14.80 -11.02 -16.07
N ILE A 17 -15.70 -10.34 -16.76
CA ILE A 17 -15.47 -8.98 -17.26
C ILE A 17 -15.22 -8.02 -16.09
N MET A 18 -16.03 -8.14 -15.02
CA MET A 18 -15.87 -7.35 -13.80
C MET A 18 -14.52 -7.59 -13.13
N SER A 19 -14.10 -8.86 -13.02
CA SER A 19 -12.82 -9.25 -12.45
C SER A 19 -11.64 -8.66 -13.24
N LEU A 20 -11.67 -8.74 -14.57
CA LEU A 20 -10.64 -8.16 -15.45
C LEU A 20 -10.57 -6.63 -15.30
N PHE A 21 -11.73 -5.97 -15.27
CA PHE A 21 -11.79 -4.51 -15.11
C PHE A 21 -11.29 -4.07 -13.73
N MET A 22 -11.63 -4.83 -12.69
CA MET A 22 -11.14 -4.61 -11.33
C MET A 22 -9.63 -4.80 -11.22
N THR A 23 -9.08 -5.84 -11.84
CA THR A 23 -7.62 -6.07 -11.87
C THR A 23 -6.88 -4.90 -12.51
N PHE A 24 -7.43 -4.34 -13.59
CA PHE A 24 -6.86 -3.17 -14.26
C PHE A 24 -6.93 -1.90 -13.40
N LEU A 25 -8.04 -1.68 -12.69
CA LEU A 25 -8.20 -0.53 -11.79
C LEU A 25 -7.34 -0.64 -10.53
N VAL A 26 -7.31 -1.82 -9.91
CA VAL A 26 -6.49 -2.07 -8.71
C VAL A 26 -5.00 -1.90 -8.99
N GLY A 27 -4.54 -2.30 -10.17
CA GLY A 27 -3.14 -2.14 -10.58
C GLY A 27 -2.66 -0.68 -10.67
N ARG A 28 -3.57 0.29 -10.76
CA ARG A 28 -3.28 1.73 -10.89
C ARG A 28 -3.66 2.56 -9.67
N GLU A 29 -4.48 2.04 -8.75
CA GLU A 29 -5.00 2.83 -7.63
C GLU A 29 -4.29 2.52 -6.32
N TYR A 30 -3.97 3.58 -5.59
CA TYR A 30 -3.20 3.55 -4.35
C TYR A 30 -4.05 3.90 -3.11
N SER A 31 -5.37 4.14 -3.29
CA SER A 31 -6.28 4.54 -2.23
C SER A 31 -7.41 3.53 -2.07
N ARG A 32 -7.57 2.99 -0.85
CA ARG A 32 -8.70 2.07 -0.53
C ARG A 32 -10.05 2.71 -0.84
N LEU A 33 -10.18 4.02 -0.61
CA LEU A 33 -11.43 4.76 -0.86
C LEU A 33 -11.76 4.84 -2.36
N ARG A 34 -10.78 5.10 -3.23
CA ARG A 34 -10.99 5.12 -4.67
C ARG A 34 -11.30 3.74 -5.21
N LEU A 35 -10.69 2.71 -4.64
CA LEU A 35 -10.96 1.32 -4.99
C LEU A 35 -12.40 0.94 -4.64
N THR A 36 -12.91 1.33 -3.46
CA THR A 36 -14.31 1.10 -3.08
C THR A 36 -15.27 1.84 -4.01
N TRP A 37 -15.05 3.11 -4.31
CA TRP A 37 -15.88 3.85 -5.26
C TRP A 37 -15.79 3.27 -6.67
N GLY A 38 -14.62 2.88 -7.13
CA GLY A 38 -14.42 2.22 -8.42
C GLY A 38 -15.23 0.93 -8.55
N THR A 39 -15.23 0.09 -7.51
CA THR A 39 -16.04 -1.15 -7.48
C THR A 39 -17.54 -0.89 -7.53
N ILE A 40 -18.01 0.10 -6.79
CA ILE A 40 -19.43 0.49 -6.78
C ILE A 40 -19.84 1.01 -8.17
N ILE A 41 -19.03 1.91 -8.76
CA ILE A 41 -19.32 2.47 -10.10
C ILE A 41 -19.37 1.36 -11.16
N ILE A 42 -18.42 0.42 -11.13
CA ILE A 42 -18.41 -0.71 -12.06
C ILE A 42 -19.61 -1.62 -11.83
N GLY A 43 -19.96 -1.89 -10.56
CA GLY A 43 -21.19 -2.65 -10.23
C GLY A 43 -22.41 -2.03 -10.85
N ILE A 44 -22.58 -0.72 -10.77
CA ILE A 44 -23.69 0.04 -11.39
C ILE A 44 -23.57 0.02 -12.92
N ALA A 45 -22.39 0.26 -13.48
CA ALA A 45 -22.17 0.33 -14.92
C ALA A 45 -22.45 -0.99 -15.66
N THR A 46 -22.33 -2.13 -14.98
CA THR A 46 -22.66 -3.46 -15.55
C THR A 46 -24.14 -3.82 -15.47
N THR A 47 -24.96 -3.02 -14.79
CA THR A 47 -26.41 -3.26 -14.69
C THR A 47 -27.12 -3.25 -16.05
N PRO A 48 -26.82 -2.34 -17.02
CA PRO A 48 -27.41 -2.38 -18.35
C PRO A 48 -27.09 -3.68 -19.11
N LEU A 49 -25.89 -4.24 -18.95
CA LEU A 49 -25.52 -5.52 -19.56
C LEU A 49 -26.34 -6.68 -18.97
N ALA A 50 -26.53 -6.70 -17.66
CA ALA A 50 -27.38 -7.68 -16.99
C ALA A 50 -28.86 -7.52 -17.40
N GLY A 51 -29.32 -6.27 -17.58
CA GLY A 51 -30.64 -5.97 -18.12
C GLY A 51 -30.83 -6.46 -19.56
N LEU A 52 -29.86 -6.19 -20.44
CA LEU A 52 -29.87 -6.69 -21.83
C LEU A 52 -29.93 -8.22 -21.89
N TYR A 53 -29.21 -8.88 -20.97
CA TYR A 53 -29.24 -10.34 -20.83
C TYR A 53 -30.58 -10.86 -20.37
N SER A 54 -31.24 -10.18 -19.41
CA SER A 54 -32.60 -10.53 -18.95
C SER A 54 -33.65 -10.36 -20.06
N ILE A 55 -33.44 -9.39 -20.96
CA ILE A 55 -34.33 -9.13 -22.13
C ILE A 55 -34.37 -10.32 -23.11
N LEU A 56 -33.25 -11.04 -23.26
CA LEU A 56 -33.15 -12.18 -24.18
C LEU A 56 -33.92 -13.40 -23.69
N GLY A 57 -34.31 -13.45 -22.42
CA GLY A 57 -35.02 -14.60 -21.82
C GLY A 57 -36.33 -14.32 -21.11
N HIS A 58 -36.70 -13.08 -20.77
CA HIS A 58 -37.86 -12.76 -19.91
C HIS A 58 -38.54 -11.44 -20.28
N GLU A 59 -39.78 -11.24 -19.88
CA GLU A 59 -40.53 -9.99 -20.04
C GLU A 59 -39.86 -8.84 -19.21
N ILE A 60 -39.66 -7.70 -19.86
CA ILE A 60 -39.10 -6.50 -19.21
C ILE A 60 -40.20 -5.87 -18.36
N SER A 61 -40.01 -5.87 -17.04
CA SER A 61 -40.79 -5.04 -16.13
C SER A 61 -39.88 -4.06 -15.36
N PHE A 62 -40.44 -2.92 -14.93
CA PHE A 62 -39.72 -1.97 -14.05
C PHE A 62 -39.27 -2.63 -12.75
N GLU A 63 -40.02 -3.61 -12.26
CA GLU A 63 -39.72 -4.40 -11.07
C GLU A 63 -38.49 -5.29 -11.28
N THR A 64 -38.37 -5.94 -12.43
CA THR A 64 -37.23 -6.79 -12.79
C THR A 64 -35.90 -5.95 -12.87
N ILE A 65 -35.98 -4.76 -13.45
CA ILE A 65 -34.83 -3.84 -13.54
C ILE A 65 -34.44 -3.31 -12.16
N GLY A 66 -35.42 -2.95 -11.32
CA GLY A 66 -35.17 -2.47 -9.95
C GLY A 66 -34.53 -3.53 -9.07
N ASN A 67 -35.01 -4.77 -9.12
CA ASN A 67 -34.43 -5.88 -8.37
C ASN A 67 -33.02 -6.22 -8.85
N ALA A 68 -32.76 -6.24 -10.16
CA ALA A 68 -31.41 -6.45 -10.70
C ALA A 68 -30.41 -5.35 -10.28
N LEU A 69 -30.84 -4.10 -10.20
CA LEU A 69 -30.02 -2.99 -9.68
C LEU A 69 -29.69 -3.18 -8.21
N LEU A 70 -30.66 -3.53 -7.38
CA LEU A 70 -30.46 -3.78 -5.95
C LEU A 70 -29.50 -4.95 -5.70
N ASP A 71 -29.69 -6.07 -6.41
CA ASP A 71 -28.82 -7.23 -6.31
C ASP A 71 -27.37 -6.90 -6.68
N ARG A 72 -27.16 -6.10 -7.72
CA ARG A 72 -25.80 -5.66 -8.11
C ARG A 72 -25.17 -4.70 -7.12
N LEU A 73 -25.94 -3.78 -6.55
CA LEU A 73 -25.47 -2.89 -5.49
C LEU A 73 -25.07 -3.68 -4.23
N ILE A 74 -25.94 -4.56 -3.77
CA ILE A 74 -25.66 -5.40 -2.60
C ILE A 74 -24.46 -6.32 -2.87
N GLY A 75 -24.42 -6.98 -4.02
CA GLY A 75 -23.30 -7.83 -4.42
C GLY A 75 -21.96 -7.08 -4.47
N SER A 76 -21.94 -5.86 -5.01
CA SER A 76 -20.72 -5.05 -5.07
C SER A 76 -20.25 -4.58 -3.68
N MET A 77 -21.20 -4.21 -2.79
CA MET A 77 -20.86 -3.85 -1.40
C MET A 77 -20.32 -5.04 -0.62
N LEU A 78 -20.91 -6.23 -0.78
CA LEU A 78 -20.40 -7.45 -0.16
C LEU A 78 -19.01 -7.82 -0.69
N ALA A 79 -18.79 -7.75 -2.00
CA ALA A 79 -17.48 -8.04 -2.59
C ALA A 79 -16.39 -7.10 -2.07
N VAL A 80 -16.68 -5.80 -1.95
CA VAL A 80 -15.77 -4.82 -1.36
C VAL A 80 -15.50 -5.13 0.11
N GLY A 81 -16.53 -5.44 0.89
CA GLY A 81 -16.39 -5.81 2.29
C GLY A 81 -15.49 -7.03 2.49
N ILE A 82 -15.74 -8.09 1.70
CA ILE A 82 -14.91 -9.30 1.67
C ILE A 82 -13.46 -8.94 1.30
N PHE A 83 -13.26 -8.18 0.23
CA PHE A 83 -11.93 -7.77 -0.20
C PHE A 83 -11.15 -7.01 0.90
N ILE A 84 -11.78 -6.03 1.55
CA ILE A 84 -11.13 -5.24 2.62
C ILE A 84 -10.72 -6.13 3.81
N VAL A 85 -11.55 -7.12 4.17
CA VAL A 85 -11.27 -8.05 5.27
C VAL A 85 -10.19 -9.06 4.90
N PHE A 86 -10.24 -9.61 3.68
CA PHE A 86 -9.31 -10.66 3.25
C PHE A 86 -7.97 -10.13 2.74
N LEU A 87 -7.88 -8.86 2.33
CA LEU A 87 -6.62 -8.27 1.82
C LEU A 87 -5.47 -8.36 2.84
N PRO A 88 -5.63 -7.94 4.11
CA PRO A 88 -4.55 -8.07 5.10
C PRO A 88 -4.16 -9.53 5.38
N LEU A 89 -5.13 -10.43 5.34
CA LEU A 89 -4.89 -11.86 5.50
C LEU A 89 -4.05 -12.41 4.34
N TYR A 90 -4.42 -12.06 3.10
CA TYR A 90 -3.66 -12.40 1.90
C TYR A 90 -2.23 -11.84 1.95
N GLU A 91 -2.06 -10.57 2.30
CA GLU A 91 -0.75 -9.93 2.47
C GLU A 91 0.12 -10.67 3.50
N SER A 92 -0.48 -11.14 4.59
CA SER A 92 0.21 -11.87 5.65
C SER A 92 0.62 -13.29 5.22
N ILE A 93 -0.29 -14.05 4.56
CA ILE A 93 -0.04 -15.43 4.15
C ILE A 93 1.02 -15.51 3.06
N PHE A 94 0.93 -14.62 2.06
CA PHE A 94 1.83 -14.64 0.89
C PHE A 94 3.03 -13.71 1.02
N ALA A 95 3.18 -13.03 2.17
CA ALA A 95 4.24 -12.04 2.41
C ALA A 95 4.35 -10.98 1.29
N VAL A 96 3.21 -10.61 0.69
CA VAL A 96 3.14 -9.62 -0.38
C VAL A 96 3.03 -8.23 0.22
N TRP A 97 3.78 -7.28 -0.34
CA TRP A 97 3.70 -5.88 0.02
C TRP A 97 2.89 -5.12 -1.03
N THR A 98 1.62 -4.89 -0.73
CA THR A 98 0.75 -4.05 -1.56
C THR A 98 1.08 -2.57 -1.36
N ASN A 99 0.66 -1.73 -2.31
CA ASN A 99 0.80 -0.28 -2.17
C ASN A 99 0.06 0.27 -0.94
N PHE A 100 -1.01 -0.39 -0.50
CA PHE A 100 -1.74 -0.04 0.72
C PHE A 100 -0.88 -0.25 1.96
N ARG A 101 -0.24 -1.40 2.07
CA ARG A 101 0.66 -1.74 3.18
C ARG A 101 1.90 -0.85 3.19
N LEU A 102 2.48 -0.54 2.02
CA LEU A 102 3.59 0.40 1.88
C LEU A 102 3.19 1.82 2.33
N ALA A 103 2.01 2.30 1.93
CA ALA A 103 1.51 3.60 2.38
C ALA A 103 1.27 3.65 3.90
N GLU A 104 0.84 2.53 4.50
CA GLU A 104 0.62 2.42 5.93
C GLU A 104 1.94 2.48 6.73
N VAL A 105 2.98 1.77 6.30
CA VAL A 105 4.30 1.83 6.96
C VAL A 105 5.00 3.18 6.76
N CYS A 106 4.69 3.92 5.70
CA CYS A 106 5.15 5.29 5.48
C CYS A 106 4.32 6.34 6.26
N SER A 107 3.34 5.91 7.05
CA SER A 107 2.56 6.84 7.87
C SER A 107 3.40 7.40 9.03
N PRO A 108 3.31 8.72 9.33
CA PRO A 108 3.96 9.30 10.50
C PRO A 108 3.50 8.70 11.84
N SER A 109 2.36 8.03 11.87
CA SER A 109 1.82 7.33 13.04
C SER A 109 2.43 5.95 13.29
N GLN A 110 3.20 5.44 12.34
CA GLN A 110 3.88 4.15 12.44
C GLN A 110 4.89 4.16 13.60
N PRO A 111 4.91 3.10 14.46
CA PRO A 111 5.73 3.09 15.67
C PRO A 111 7.21 3.38 15.46
N LEU A 112 7.83 2.81 14.42
CA LEU A 112 9.24 3.02 14.11
C LEU A 112 9.54 4.46 13.66
N MET A 113 8.60 5.11 12.94
CA MET A 113 8.72 6.52 12.56
C MET A 113 8.59 7.46 13.76
N LYS A 114 7.73 7.10 14.73
CA LYS A 114 7.64 7.84 16.01
C LYS A 114 8.93 7.71 16.80
N GLU A 115 9.46 6.50 16.91
CA GLU A 115 10.73 6.25 17.60
C GLU A 115 11.90 7.02 16.96
N LEU A 116 11.99 7.02 15.62
CA LEU A 116 12.96 7.81 14.87
C LEU A 116 12.82 9.31 15.16
N LYS A 117 11.59 9.83 15.16
CA LYS A 117 11.31 11.23 15.45
C LYS A 117 11.69 11.64 16.87
N GLU A 118 11.46 10.76 17.85
CA GLU A 118 11.74 11.02 19.27
C GLU A 118 13.25 10.94 19.58
N LYS A 119 13.94 9.93 19.06
CA LYS A 119 15.36 9.68 19.35
C LYS A 119 16.32 10.42 18.45
N ALA A 120 16.01 10.53 17.15
CA ALA A 120 16.85 11.13 16.12
C ALA A 120 16.05 12.11 15.23
N PRO A 121 15.60 13.27 15.78
CA PRO A 121 14.72 14.19 15.08
C PRO A 121 15.34 14.80 13.81
N GLY A 122 16.65 15.02 13.80
CA GLY A 122 17.36 15.49 12.62
C GLY A 122 17.33 14.47 11.49
N THR A 123 17.66 13.22 11.80
CA THR A 123 17.56 12.10 10.86
C THR A 123 16.12 11.89 10.38
N TYR A 124 15.13 11.99 11.27
CA TYR A 124 13.72 11.92 10.88
C TYR A 124 13.37 12.97 9.81
N ASN A 125 13.73 14.23 10.04
CA ASN A 125 13.46 15.32 9.09
C ASN A 125 14.19 15.10 7.76
N HIS A 126 15.45 14.64 7.81
CA HIS A 126 16.21 14.25 6.62
C HIS A 126 15.47 13.16 5.83
N CYS A 127 15.10 12.06 6.47
CA CYS A 127 14.39 10.94 5.82
C CYS A 127 13.06 11.38 5.20
N VAL A 128 12.29 12.24 5.86
CA VAL A 128 11.02 12.79 5.33
C VAL A 128 11.28 13.61 4.05
N ASN A 129 12.29 14.49 4.06
CA ASN A 129 12.63 15.32 2.90
C ASN A 129 13.11 14.47 1.73
N VAL A 130 14.02 13.54 1.97
CA VAL A 130 14.51 12.60 0.94
C VAL A 130 13.35 11.77 0.38
N ALA A 131 12.47 11.27 1.23
CA ALA A 131 11.31 10.48 0.80
C ALA A 131 10.37 11.26 -0.14
N ASN A 132 10.11 12.55 0.14
CA ASN A 132 9.30 13.41 -0.73
C ASN A 132 9.94 13.61 -2.11
N LEU A 133 11.28 13.78 -2.15
CA LEU A 133 12.01 13.93 -3.41
C LEU A 133 12.00 12.63 -4.22
N VAL A 134 12.33 11.52 -3.57
CA VAL A 134 12.41 10.19 -4.21
C VAL A 134 11.04 9.74 -4.73
N GLU A 135 9.95 10.00 -3.99
CA GLU A 135 8.59 9.76 -4.46
C GLU A 135 8.29 10.51 -5.76
N SER A 136 8.63 11.79 -5.82
CA SER A 136 8.44 12.62 -7.03
C SER A 136 9.29 12.11 -8.21
N CYS A 137 10.52 11.70 -7.96
CA CYS A 137 11.39 11.10 -8.97
C CYS A 137 10.83 9.76 -9.48
N ALA A 138 10.35 8.90 -8.56
CA ALA A 138 9.78 7.61 -8.92
C ALA A 138 8.56 7.75 -9.84
N ILE A 139 7.68 8.72 -9.55
CA ILE A 139 6.54 9.05 -10.42
C ILE A 139 7.01 9.47 -11.81
N ALA A 140 8.05 10.31 -11.88
CA ALA A 140 8.55 10.84 -13.17
C ALA A 140 9.14 9.77 -14.09
N ILE A 141 9.63 8.66 -13.54
CA ILE A 141 10.23 7.52 -14.27
C ILE A 141 9.37 6.27 -14.26
N ASP A 142 8.08 6.39 -13.90
CA ASP A 142 7.08 5.31 -13.87
C ASP A 142 7.46 4.12 -12.96
N LEU A 143 8.13 4.41 -11.84
CA LEU A 143 8.40 3.44 -10.77
C LEU A 143 7.37 3.55 -9.64
N ASN A 144 7.33 2.51 -8.78
CA ASN A 144 6.43 2.49 -7.63
C ASN A 144 6.83 3.56 -6.59
N PRO A 145 6.05 4.66 -6.45
CA PRO A 145 6.40 5.78 -5.56
C PRO A 145 6.34 5.38 -4.07
N TYR A 146 5.47 4.46 -3.68
CA TYR A 146 5.35 4.01 -2.30
C TYR A 146 6.53 3.15 -1.86
N MET A 147 7.02 2.29 -2.74
CA MET A 147 8.23 1.51 -2.47
C MET A 147 9.44 2.44 -2.36
N ALA A 148 9.61 3.35 -3.30
CA ALA A 148 10.69 4.33 -3.31
C ALA A 148 10.66 5.21 -2.04
N ARG A 149 9.47 5.68 -1.64
CA ARG A 149 9.25 6.41 -0.41
C ARG A 149 9.62 5.59 0.83
N ALA A 150 9.19 4.33 0.91
CA ALA A 150 9.51 3.44 2.03
C ALA A 150 11.03 3.22 2.17
N CYS A 151 11.72 2.96 1.06
CA CYS A 151 13.20 2.85 1.07
C CYS A 151 13.83 4.12 1.63
N ALA A 152 13.41 5.29 1.16
CA ALA A 152 13.94 6.59 1.61
C ALA A 152 13.59 6.90 3.08
N TYR A 153 12.42 6.49 3.57
CA TYR A 153 12.06 6.71 4.97
C TYR A 153 12.94 5.95 5.94
N PHE A 154 13.39 4.75 5.57
CA PHE A 154 14.04 3.84 6.49
C PHE A 154 15.54 3.65 6.23
N HIS A 155 16.14 4.31 5.21
CA HIS A 155 17.54 4.11 4.86
C HIS A 155 18.52 4.41 6.01
N ASP A 156 18.16 5.36 6.87
CA ASP A 156 18.97 5.85 7.99
C ASP A 156 18.41 5.45 9.37
N VAL A 157 17.47 4.50 9.43
CA VAL A 157 16.79 4.14 10.67
C VAL A 157 17.74 3.61 11.76
N GLY A 158 18.87 3.06 11.38
CA GLY A 158 19.87 2.56 12.33
C GLY A 158 20.52 3.64 13.18
N LYS A 159 20.47 4.91 12.77
CA LYS A 159 20.94 6.04 13.56
C LYS A 159 20.19 6.26 14.87
N ILE A 160 19.03 5.59 15.05
CA ILE A 160 18.26 5.58 16.31
C ILE A 160 19.12 5.09 17.50
N ASN A 161 20.03 4.15 17.28
CA ASN A 161 20.82 3.56 18.35
C ASN A 161 21.85 4.55 18.95
N HIS A 162 22.44 5.39 18.12
CA HIS A 162 23.50 6.33 18.49
C HIS A 162 23.33 7.68 17.78
N PRO A 163 22.22 8.40 17.98
CA PRO A 163 21.90 9.60 17.21
C PRO A 163 22.89 10.74 17.41
N GLU A 164 23.55 10.82 18.58
CA GLU A 164 24.51 11.84 18.96
C GLU A 164 25.79 11.86 18.07
N TYR A 165 26.10 10.73 17.43
CA TYR A 165 27.25 10.66 16.50
C TYR A 165 26.93 11.21 15.10
N PHE A 166 25.70 11.61 14.83
CA PHE A 166 25.29 12.16 13.53
C PHE A 166 24.97 13.65 13.66
N THR A 167 25.68 14.46 12.88
CA THR A 167 25.66 15.93 12.96
C THR A 167 24.27 16.55 12.94
N GLU A 168 23.36 15.97 12.18
CA GLU A 168 21.96 16.43 12.10
C GLU A 168 21.18 16.29 13.41
N ASN A 169 21.67 15.48 14.38
CA ASN A 169 21.04 15.28 15.68
C ASN A 169 21.81 15.93 16.83
N GLN A 170 23.01 16.48 16.59
CA GLN A 170 23.80 17.14 17.63
C GLN A 170 23.15 18.46 18.04
N LYS A 171 23.09 18.71 19.36
CA LYS A 171 22.38 19.87 19.92
C LYS A 171 23.29 20.97 20.47
N ASP A 172 24.47 20.62 20.99
CA ASP A 172 25.26 21.51 21.84
C ASP A 172 26.60 21.93 21.22
N GLY A 173 26.77 21.74 19.92
CA GLY A 173 28.03 22.10 19.21
C GLY A 173 29.24 21.24 19.60
N HIS A 174 29.08 20.27 20.49
CA HIS A 174 30.09 19.26 20.81
C HIS A 174 29.93 18.08 19.84
N ASN A 175 31.05 17.70 19.20
CA ASN A 175 31.09 16.56 18.32
C ASN A 175 31.70 15.36 19.07
N PRO A 176 30.90 14.30 19.41
CA PRO A 176 31.45 13.16 20.13
C PRO A 176 32.60 12.43 19.42
N HIS A 177 32.76 12.63 18.11
CA HIS A 177 33.85 12.07 17.35
C HIS A 177 35.23 12.68 17.71
N ASP A 178 35.23 13.89 18.29
CA ASP A 178 36.50 14.56 18.67
C ASP A 178 37.22 13.84 19.83
N ASP A 179 36.47 13.09 20.62
CA ASP A 179 36.96 12.28 21.77
C ASP A 179 37.31 10.83 21.38
N LEU A 180 37.14 10.44 20.11
CA LEU A 180 37.34 9.08 19.64
C LEU A 180 38.57 8.92 18.77
N ILE A 181 39.19 7.76 18.83
CA ILE A 181 40.18 7.39 17.81
C ILE A 181 39.46 7.12 16.47
N PRO A 182 40.13 7.40 15.33
CA PRO A 182 39.50 7.35 13.99
C PRO A 182 38.83 6.03 13.68
N GLU A 183 39.37 4.90 14.10
CA GLU A 183 38.84 3.56 13.85
C GLU A 183 37.47 3.35 14.57
N VAL A 184 37.36 3.86 15.79
CA VAL A 184 36.10 3.79 16.55
C VAL A 184 35.06 4.73 15.92
N SER A 185 35.46 5.94 15.57
CA SER A 185 34.60 6.92 14.90
C SER A 185 34.02 6.35 13.59
N VAL A 186 34.86 5.76 12.74
CA VAL A 186 34.39 5.09 11.50
C VAL A 186 33.42 3.96 11.80
N ASN A 187 33.69 3.14 12.81
CA ASN A 187 32.80 2.04 13.20
C ASN A 187 31.43 2.55 13.69
N MET A 188 31.40 3.64 14.45
CA MET A 188 30.14 4.26 14.90
C MET A 188 29.32 4.76 13.70
N ILE A 189 29.96 5.45 12.75
CA ILE A 189 29.29 5.96 11.56
C ILE A 189 28.77 4.81 10.69
N THR A 190 29.64 3.83 10.35
CA THR A 190 29.26 2.72 9.44
C THR A 190 28.34 1.69 10.10
N GLY A 191 28.37 1.60 11.42
CA GLY A 191 27.58 0.67 12.23
C GLY A 191 26.08 0.83 12.05
N HIS A 192 25.60 2.07 11.77
CA HIS A 192 24.16 2.32 11.58
C HIS A 192 23.55 1.49 10.46
N VAL A 193 24.31 1.11 9.43
CA VAL A 193 23.80 0.24 8.35
C VAL A 193 23.41 -1.14 8.88
N LYS A 194 24.26 -1.76 9.71
CA LYS A 194 23.96 -3.06 10.34
C LYS A 194 22.80 -2.96 11.32
N ASP A 195 22.78 -1.87 12.08
CA ASP A 195 21.71 -1.58 13.03
C ASP A 195 20.39 -1.38 12.32
N GLY A 196 20.38 -0.63 11.22
CA GLY A 196 19.22 -0.42 10.35
C GLY A 196 18.66 -1.74 9.84
N VAL A 197 19.49 -2.60 9.25
CA VAL A 197 19.09 -3.94 8.81
C VAL A 197 18.46 -4.75 9.95
N THR A 198 19.06 -4.71 11.14
CA THR A 198 18.55 -5.44 12.31
C THR A 198 17.19 -4.91 12.77
N ILE A 199 17.04 -3.60 12.84
CA ILE A 199 15.78 -2.93 13.20
C ILE A 199 14.69 -3.25 12.17
N LEU A 200 14.98 -3.15 10.88
CA LEU A 200 14.01 -3.40 9.82
C LEU A 200 13.55 -4.86 9.78
N ARG A 201 14.46 -5.82 9.98
CA ARG A 201 14.11 -7.23 10.09
C ARG A 201 13.23 -7.52 11.31
N LYS A 202 13.55 -6.94 12.46
CA LYS A 202 12.73 -7.06 13.68
C LYS A 202 11.31 -6.50 13.47
N ASN A 203 11.17 -5.49 12.66
CA ASN A 203 9.88 -4.89 12.30
C ASN A 203 9.23 -5.53 11.07
N HIS A 204 9.73 -6.66 10.59
CA HIS A 204 9.18 -7.41 9.46
C HIS A 204 9.01 -6.58 8.18
N MET A 205 9.96 -5.67 7.91
CA MET A 205 9.95 -4.86 6.70
C MET A 205 10.31 -5.71 5.45
N PRO A 206 9.86 -5.29 4.25
CA PRO A 206 10.17 -6.04 3.02
C PRO A 206 11.66 -6.03 2.73
N GLU A 207 12.15 -7.14 2.19
CA GLU A 207 13.58 -7.29 1.87
C GLU A 207 14.09 -6.19 0.92
N THR A 208 13.23 -5.66 0.05
CA THR A 208 13.55 -4.54 -0.83
C THR A 208 13.90 -3.27 -0.04
N VAL A 209 13.15 -2.97 1.04
CA VAL A 209 13.42 -1.83 1.93
C VAL A 209 14.65 -2.08 2.79
N ILE A 210 14.89 -3.34 3.21
CA ILE A 210 16.05 -3.70 4.03
C ILE A 210 17.36 -3.55 3.24
N ARG A 211 17.32 -3.74 1.93
CA ARG A 211 18.49 -3.65 1.03
C ARG A 211 18.77 -2.26 0.48
N ALA A 212 17.82 -1.35 0.63
CA ALA A 212 17.99 0.03 0.20
C ALA A 212 18.86 0.83 1.16
#